data_eb4178f60b5fcc1eb70d8223864fac07
#
_entry.id   eb4178f60b5fcc1eb70d8223864fac07
#
_cell.length_a   1.000
_cell.length_b   1.000
_cell.length_c   1.000
_cell.angle_alpha   90.00
_cell.angle_beta   90.00
_cell.angle_gamma   90.00
#
_symmetry.space_group_name_H-M   'P 1'
#
loop_
_entity.id
_entity.type
_entity.pdbx_description
1 polymer ?
#
loop_
_entity_poly.entity_id
_entity_poly.type
_entity_poly.pdbx_seq_one_letter_code
_entity_poly.pdbx_strand_id
1 'polypeptide(L)'
;MSLIVDTAVSGTTYSFDMLFSYAVPESMYYTLWTGCRVIVPFGRGNQKRTAVVMKIRDGDSSNLKYVEMQADEKPVISDELIELSFYLHDNTFCTYYDAVRTMLPAGYNIVISGNSAHNAVGKNLIKNVRFSKEYLENPEKFSLTPKQSAVADTLENSQSMPEKELAYICGVTSSVIKRMIESNVLESFENEVYREVYSSECEKRNIDDIVLSDEQKKAFDEISAGMKNNVPSCFLLHGVTGSGKTLIFEKLINEAVSSGKTAMLLIPEIALTPQILQRFRSLFGKRIAVLHSGLSAGQRYDEHRRIKNGDADIVIGTRSAVFAPLENIGIIIMDEEGERSYKSDCSPRYSTADVARQRCRYHKCILLLASATPSVESYYRAERNIYKLVELKQRYNNAPLPEVHIVDMNNERTNGNRTGFSHVLSSEIQKNLENGEQTVI
;
A
#
# COMPACT_ATOMS: atom_id res chain seq x y z
N MET A 1 -40.98 3.03 4.72
CA MET A 1 -39.83 3.91 5.03
C MET A 1 -38.88 3.80 3.86
N SER A 2 -38.36 4.92 3.38
CA SER A 2 -37.43 4.91 2.24
C SER A 2 -36.00 4.91 2.77
N LEU A 3 -35.10 4.24 2.05
CA LEU A 3 -33.67 4.24 2.36
C LEU A 3 -33.03 5.55 1.86
N ILE A 4 -32.26 6.20 2.72
CA ILE A 4 -31.55 7.45 2.42
C ILE A 4 -30.06 7.22 2.64
N VAL A 5 -29.23 7.77 1.77
CA VAL A 5 -27.79 7.81 1.93
C VAL A 5 -27.29 9.24 2.10
N ASP A 6 -26.40 9.43 3.08
CA ASP A 6 -25.65 10.67 3.24
C ASP A 6 -24.28 10.48 2.58
N THR A 7 -23.93 11.36 1.64
CA THR A 7 -22.80 11.15 0.72
C THR A 7 -21.82 12.30 0.74
N ALA A 8 -20.53 11.98 0.57
CA ALA A 8 -19.49 12.94 0.25
C ALA A 8 -19.41 13.13 -1.27
N VAL A 9 -19.75 14.30 -1.78
CA VAL A 9 -19.87 14.58 -3.23
C VAL A 9 -18.61 15.25 -3.76
N SER A 10 -18.14 14.83 -4.92
CA SER A 10 -16.96 15.40 -5.59
C SER A 10 -17.17 16.84 -6.03
N GLY A 11 -16.09 17.65 -5.97
CA GLY A 11 -16.09 19.03 -6.48
C GLY A 11 -16.86 20.03 -5.60
N THR A 12 -17.08 19.72 -4.33
CA THR A 12 -17.50 20.69 -3.31
C THR A 12 -16.29 21.53 -2.88
N THR A 13 -16.56 22.73 -2.37
CA THR A 13 -15.54 23.56 -1.72
C THR A 13 -15.70 23.50 -0.22
N TYR A 14 -14.64 23.67 0.55
CA TYR A 14 -14.67 23.57 2.01
C TYR A 14 -15.75 24.45 2.66
N SER A 15 -15.99 25.65 2.13
CA SER A 15 -17.03 26.56 2.63
C SER A 15 -18.47 26.09 2.42
N PHE A 16 -18.66 25.12 1.54
CA PHE A 16 -19.96 24.53 1.19
C PHE A 16 -19.93 23.00 1.33
N ASP A 17 -19.05 22.50 2.17
CA ASP A 17 -18.89 21.06 2.35
C ASP A 17 -19.80 20.55 3.49
N MET A 18 -20.60 19.58 3.12
CA MET A 18 -21.49 18.84 4.02
C MET A 18 -21.78 17.48 3.41
N LEU A 19 -22.31 16.56 4.17
CA LEU A 19 -22.86 15.33 3.61
C LEU A 19 -24.21 15.63 2.95
N PHE A 20 -24.35 15.25 1.68
CA PHE A 20 -25.57 15.46 0.90
C PHE A 20 -26.43 14.21 0.91
N SER A 21 -27.71 14.36 1.27
CA SER A 21 -28.65 13.26 1.35
C SER A 21 -29.31 12.96 0.01
N TYR A 22 -29.42 11.69 -0.35
CA TYR A 22 -30.08 11.19 -1.54
C TYR A 22 -30.98 10.01 -1.19
N ALA A 23 -32.12 9.92 -1.89
CA ALA A 23 -32.99 8.75 -1.84
C ALA A 23 -32.32 7.59 -2.60
N VAL A 24 -32.45 6.38 -2.08
CA VAL A 24 -31.96 5.16 -2.75
C VAL A 24 -33.10 4.55 -3.55
N PRO A 25 -32.91 4.20 -4.83
CA PRO A 25 -33.91 3.43 -5.60
C PRO A 25 -34.12 2.01 -4.98
N GLU A 26 -35.33 1.49 -5.04
CA GLU A 26 -35.66 0.16 -4.49
C GLU A 26 -34.75 -0.95 -5.05
N SER A 27 -34.33 -0.84 -6.30
CA SER A 27 -33.41 -1.77 -6.95
C SER A 27 -32.03 -1.84 -6.31
N MET A 28 -31.64 -0.84 -5.50
CA MET A 28 -30.33 -0.76 -4.82
C MET A 28 -30.40 -1.03 -3.32
N TYR A 29 -31.57 -1.30 -2.73
CA TYR A 29 -31.75 -1.45 -1.27
C TYR A 29 -30.87 -2.57 -0.67
N TYR A 30 -30.60 -3.61 -1.41
CA TYR A 30 -29.85 -4.76 -0.93
C TYR A 30 -28.41 -4.84 -1.45
N THR A 31 -28.02 -3.91 -2.31
CA THR A 31 -26.70 -3.91 -2.94
C THR A 31 -25.84 -2.72 -2.55
N LEU A 32 -26.46 -1.63 -2.07
CA LEU A 32 -25.77 -0.42 -1.71
C LEU A 32 -25.34 -0.46 -0.23
N TRP A 33 -24.04 -0.24 0.00
CA TRP A 33 -23.42 -0.26 1.31
C TRP A 33 -22.64 1.03 1.57
N THR A 34 -22.41 1.32 2.83
CA THR A 34 -21.46 2.35 3.28
C THR A 34 -20.10 2.06 2.66
N GLY A 35 -19.41 3.11 2.16
CA GLY A 35 -18.13 2.97 1.46
C GLY A 35 -18.22 2.60 -0.02
N CYS A 36 -19.42 2.41 -0.58
CA CYS A 36 -19.62 2.32 -2.03
C CYS A 36 -19.59 3.70 -2.68
N ARG A 37 -19.10 3.75 -3.92
CA ARG A 37 -19.20 4.95 -4.75
C ARG A 37 -20.46 4.90 -5.59
N VAL A 38 -21.06 6.07 -5.75
CA VAL A 38 -22.29 6.27 -6.50
C VAL A 38 -22.17 7.48 -7.41
N ILE A 39 -23.03 7.55 -8.40
CA ILE A 39 -23.24 8.73 -9.23
C ILE A 39 -24.54 9.39 -8.80
N VAL A 40 -24.46 10.67 -8.51
CA VAL A 40 -25.58 11.47 -8.01
C VAL A 40 -25.79 12.75 -8.84
N PRO A 41 -27.02 13.21 -9.01
CA PRO A 41 -27.32 14.49 -9.63
C PRO A 41 -27.06 15.63 -8.64
N PHE A 42 -26.14 16.54 -8.94
CA PHE A 42 -25.73 17.62 -8.05
C PHE A 42 -26.10 19.00 -8.58
N GLY A 43 -26.47 19.90 -7.68
CA GLY A 43 -26.80 21.29 -7.99
C GLY A 43 -28.12 21.47 -8.77
N ARG A 44 -28.41 22.70 -9.18
CA ARG A 44 -29.66 23.03 -9.94
C ARG A 44 -29.68 22.40 -11.35
N GLY A 45 -28.52 22.21 -11.95
CA GLY A 45 -28.37 21.62 -13.28
C GLY A 45 -28.28 20.10 -13.32
N ASN A 46 -28.48 19.42 -12.21
CA ASN A 46 -28.39 17.94 -12.10
C ASN A 46 -27.12 17.34 -12.73
N GLN A 47 -25.97 18.02 -12.58
CA GLN A 47 -24.71 17.48 -13.08
C GLN A 47 -24.39 16.17 -12.40
N LYS A 48 -24.09 15.15 -13.19
CA LYS A 48 -23.64 13.86 -12.65
C LYS A 48 -22.29 14.01 -11.95
N ARG A 49 -22.24 13.67 -10.68
CA ARG A 49 -21.01 13.69 -9.88
C ARG A 49 -20.79 12.37 -9.16
N THR A 50 -19.54 12.04 -9.01
CA THR A 50 -19.15 10.91 -8.15
C THR A 50 -19.33 11.31 -6.68
N ALA A 51 -19.92 10.41 -5.92
CA ALA A 51 -20.02 10.54 -4.48
C ALA A 51 -19.68 9.23 -3.79
N VAL A 52 -19.36 9.29 -2.51
CA VAL A 52 -19.12 8.13 -1.66
C VAL A 52 -20.19 8.08 -0.59
N VAL A 53 -20.79 6.91 -0.38
CA VAL A 53 -21.79 6.67 0.66
C VAL A 53 -21.10 6.65 2.02
N MET A 54 -21.38 7.65 2.84
CA MET A 54 -20.80 7.83 4.17
C MET A 54 -21.69 7.26 5.26
N LYS A 55 -23.00 7.28 5.06
CA LYS A 55 -24.01 6.80 6.01
C LYS A 55 -25.24 6.31 5.27
N ILE A 56 -25.90 5.30 5.84
CA ILE A 56 -27.20 4.80 5.38
C ILE A 56 -28.18 4.89 6.53
N ARG A 57 -29.37 5.38 6.28
CA ARG A 57 -30.45 5.53 7.27
C ARG A 57 -31.84 5.47 6.64
N ASP A 58 -32.82 5.15 7.46
CA ASP A 58 -34.23 5.25 7.07
C ASP A 58 -34.73 6.71 7.26
N GLY A 59 -35.67 7.13 6.38
CA GLY A 59 -36.22 8.47 6.49
C GLY A 59 -37.28 8.79 5.43
N ASP A 60 -37.71 10.06 5.42
CA ASP A 60 -38.58 10.60 4.39
C ASP A 60 -37.76 11.08 3.20
N SER A 61 -37.99 10.49 2.04
CA SER A 61 -37.30 10.79 0.78
C SER A 61 -38.09 11.72 -0.15
N SER A 62 -39.24 12.25 0.27
CA SER A 62 -40.19 12.97 -0.60
C SER A 62 -39.57 14.17 -1.33
N ASN A 63 -38.58 14.83 -0.75
CA ASN A 63 -37.89 16.01 -1.28
C ASN A 63 -36.45 15.74 -1.71
N LEU A 64 -36.02 14.49 -1.74
CA LEU A 64 -34.64 14.12 -2.07
C LEU A 64 -34.51 13.69 -3.54
N LYS A 65 -33.39 14.01 -4.16
CA LYS A 65 -32.99 13.45 -5.43
C LYS A 65 -32.55 12.00 -5.23
N TYR A 66 -32.67 11.18 -6.26
CA TYR A 66 -32.28 9.78 -6.22
C TYR A 66 -30.82 9.58 -6.62
N VAL A 67 -30.17 8.56 -6.05
CA VAL A 67 -28.93 7.99 -6.57
C VAL A 67 -29.22 7.49 -7.99
N GLU A 68 -28.39 7.88 -8.97
CA GLU A 68 -28.60 7.47 -10.37
C GLU A 68 -27.94 6.12 -10.68
N MET A 69 -26.72 5.89 -10.19
CA MET A 69 -25.97 4.66 -10.47
C MET A 69 -25.10 4.29 -9.27
N GLN A 70 -24.96 2.99 -9.03
CA GLN A 70 -23.96 2.41 -8.16
C GLN A 70 -22.74 2.03 -9.00
N ALA A 71 -21.54 2.42 -8.56
CA ALA A 71 -20.30 2.15 -9.28
C ALA A 71 -19.55 0.90 -8.76
N ASP A 72 -19.84 0.48 -7.54
CA ASP A 72 -19.14 -0.63 -6.87
C ASP A 72 -20.13 -1.68 -6.39
N GLU A 73 -19.86 -2.94 -6.68
CA GLU A 73 -20.64 -4.08 -6.14
C GLU A 73 -20.42 -4.30 -4.64
N LYS A 74 -19.23 -3.92 -4.14
CA LYS A 74 -18.83 -4.03 -2.73
C LYS A 74 -18.18 -2.72 -2.29
N PRO A 75 -18.26 -2.36 -0.99
CA PRO A 75 -17.60 -1.17 -0.47
C PRO A 75 -16.13 -1.12 -0.87
N VAL A 76 -15.66 0.01 -1.38
CA VAL A 76 -14.23 0.25 -1.69
C VAL A 76 -13.49 0.88 -0.52
N ILE A 77 -14.22 1.53 0.38
CA ILE A 77 -13.75 2.13 1.63
C ILE A 77 -14.35 1.35 2.79
N SER A 78 -13.53 0.96 3.76
CA SER A 78 -13.98 0.30 4.99
C SER A 78 -14.57 1.30 6.00
N ASP A 79 -15.31 0.81 6.99
CA ASP A 79 -15.88 1.66 8.05
C ASP A 79 -14.78 2.42 8.82
N GLU A 80 -13.63 1.78 9.07
CA GLU A 80 -12.46 2.44 9.65
C GLU A 80 -12.01 3.65 8.82
N LEU A 81 -11.88 3.47 7.51
CA LEU A 81 -11.43 4.54 6.62
C LEU A 81 -12.50 5.64 6.47
N ILE A 82 -13.78 5.31 6.65
CA ILE A 82 -14.84 6.33 6.75
C ILE A 82 -14.68 7.13 8.04
N GLU A 83 -14.49 6.51 9.20
CA GLU A 83 -14.20 7.23 10.44
C GLU A 83 -12.93 8.09 10.30
N LEU A 84 -11.89 7.55 9.68
CA LEU A 84 -10.67 8.29 9.40
C LEU A 84 -10.89 9.50 8.48
N SER A 85 -11.85 9.43 7.55
CA SER A 85 -12.20 10.56 6.69
C SER A 85 -12.82 11.73 7.45
N PHE A 86 -13.65 11.46 8.44
CA PHE A 86 -14.16 12.48 9.36
C PHE A 86 -13.01 13.12 10.15
N TYR A 87 -12.10 12.30 10.67
CA TYR A 87 -10.92 12.82 11.36
C TYR A 87 -10.07 13.74 10.46
N LEU A 88 -9.84 13.36 9.20
CA LEU A 88 -9.09 14.19 8.25
C LEU A 88 -9.82 15.50 7.96
N HIS A 89 -11.12 15.44 7.69
CA HIS A 89 -11.95 16.64 7.47
C HIS A 89 -11.81 17.63 8.61
N ASP A 90 -11.97 17.16 9.85
CA ASP A 90 -11.98 18.01 11.04
C ASP A 90 -10.60 18.59 11.38
N ASN A 91 -9.51 17.93 11.00
CA ASN A 91 -8.15 18.31 11.39
C ASN A 91 -7.29 18.89 10.26
N THR A 92 -7.71 18.80 8.99
CA THR A 92 -6.88 19.23 7.85
C THR A 92 -7.55 20.23 6.91
N PHE A 93 -8.73 20.73 7.25
CA PHE A 93 -9.51 21.69 6.45
C PHE A 93 -9.73 21.24 5.00
N CYS A 94 -9.95 19.96 4.78
CA CYS A 94 -10.29 19.39 3.46
C CYS A 94 -11.79 19.09 3.38
N THR A 95 -12.31 18.82 2.17
CA THR A 95 -13.68 18.35 2.00
C THR A 95 -13.77 16.86 2.40
N TYR A 96 -14.99 16.40 2.75
CA TYR A 96 -15.23 14.96 2.99
C TYR A 96 -14.82 14.12 1.78
N TYR A 97 -15.11 14.60 0.58
CA TYR A 97 -14.73 13.89 -0.63
C TYR A 97 -13.21 13.84 -0.83
N ASP A 98 -12.49 14.93 -0.58
CA ASP A 98 -11.02 14.93 -0.70
C ASP A 98 -10.37 13.99 0.33
N ALA A 99 -10.91 13.96 1.57
CA ALA A 99 -10.47 13.03 2.59
C ALA A 99 -10.59 11.58 2.11
N VAL A 100 -11.77 11.18 1.62
CA VAL A 100 -12.00 9.82 1.12
C VAL A 100 -11.19 9.52 -0.13
N ARG A 101 -11.11 10.47 -1.07
CA ARG A 101 -10.36 10.29 -2.32
C ARG A 101 -8.87 10.03 -2.07
N THR A 102 -8.29 10.64 -1.06
CA THR A 102 -6.87 10.44 -0.70
C THR A 102 -6.57 8.99 -0.29
N MET A 103 -7.57 8.25 0.18
CA MET A 103 -7.45 6.87 0.60
C MET A 103 -7.52 5.87 -0.57
N LEU A 104 -7.98 6.31 -1.74
CA LEU A 104 -8.13 5.48 -2.93
C LEU A 104 -7.01 5.76 -3.94
N PRO A 105 -6.36 4.74 -4.49
CA PRO A 105 -5.39 4.93 -5.57
C PRO A 105 -6.06 5.45 -6.85
N ALA A 106 -5.29 6.10 -7.71
CA ALA A 106 -5.78 6.73 -8.95
C ALA A 106 -6.55 5.78 -9.88
N GLY A 107 -6.26 4.48 -9.82
CA GLY A 107 -6.98 3.45 -10.61
C GLY A 107 -8.47 3.31 -10.26
N TYR A 108 -8.89 3.82 -9.10
CA TYR A 108 -10.29 3.85 -8.67
C TYR A 108 -11.07 5.09 -9.17
N ASN A 109 -10.47 5.97 -9.96
CA ASN A 109 -11.24 7.04 -10.57
C ASN A 109 -12.40 6.45 -11.41
N ILE A 110 -13.61 7.02 -11.25
CA ILE A 110 -14.78 6.55 -12.00
C ILE A 110 -14.80 7.21 -13.38
N VAL A 111 -15.04 6.39 -14.40
CA VAL A 111 -15.37 6.79 -15.75
C VAL A 111 -16.83 6.48 -15.98
N ILE A 112 -17.61 7.50 -16.39
CA ILE A 112 -19.02 7.36 -16.71
C ILE A 112 -19.12 7.16 -18.23
N SER A 113 -19.74 6.05 -18.65
CA SER A 113 -19.98 5.72 -20.06
C SER A 113 -21.45 5.37 -20.26
N GLY A 114 -22.21 6.30 -20.80
CA GLY A 114 -23.67 6.14 -20.97
C GLY A 114 -24.37 5.90 -19.63
N ASN A 115 -24.98 4.72 -19.48
CA ASN A 115 -25.69 4.31 -18.26
C ASN A 115 -24.84 3.41 -17.34
N SER A 116 -23.54 3.33 -17.53
CA SER A 116 -22.64 2.57 -16.67
C SER A 116 -21.54 3.45 -16.07
N ALA A 117 -21.07 3.07 -14.87
CA ALA A 117 -19.96 3.69 -14.20
C ALA A 117 -18.96 2.60 -13.83
N HIS A 118 -17.68 2.77 -14.18
CA HIS A 118 -16.64 1.77 -13.92
C HIS A 118 -15.32 2.45 -13.53
N ASN A 119 -14.40 1.66 -12.97
CA ASN A 119 -13.08 2.16 -12.63
C ASN A 119 -12.28 2.51 -13.88
N ALA A 120 -11.47 3.57 -13.81
CA ALA A 120 -10.56 3.97 -14.89
C ALA A 120 -9.54 2.86 -15.24
N VAL A 121 -9.20 2.04 -14.26
CA VAL A 121 -8.35 0.84 -14.45
C VAL A 121 -9.20 -0.40 -14.22
N GLY A 122 -9.27 -1.25 -15.23
CA GLY A 122 -9.93 -2.56 -15.14
C GLY A 122 -9.00 -3.64 -14.56
N LYS A 123 -9.62 -4.75 -14.19
CA LYS A 123 -8.92 -5.99 -13.85
C LYS A 123 -8.03 -6.43 -15.02
N ASN A 124 -6.86 -6.93 -14.71
CA ASN A 124 -6.00 -7.54 -15.73
C ASN A 124 -6.46 -8.99 -15.93
N LEU A 125 -7.26 -9.21 -16.97
CA LEU A 125 -7.80 -10.52 -17.29
C LEU A 125 -6.92 -11.19 -18.33
N ILE A 126 -6.45 -12.40 -18.03
CA ILE A 126 -5.74 -13.26 -18.96
C ILE A 126 -6.69 -14.37 -19.38
N LYS A 127 -6.88 -14.51 -20.70
CA LYS A 127 -7.62 -15.64 -21.26
C LYS A 127 -6.77 -16.89 -21.18
N ASN A 128 -7.23 -17.84 -20.39
CA ASN A 128 -6.68 -19.17 -20.31
C ASN A 128 -7.57 -20.13 -21.08
N VAL A 129 -6.96 -21.22 -21.51
CA VAL A 129 -7.66 -22.33 -22.19
C VAL A 129 -7.37 -23.65 -21.47
N ARG A 130 -8.33 -24.51 -21.48
CA ARG A 130 -8.24 -25.89 -21.01
C ARG A 130 -9.08 -26.80 -21.90
N PHE A 131 -8.92 -28.10 -21.78
CA PHE A 131 -9.81 -29.03 -22.46
C PHE A 131 -11.24 -28.85 -22.03
N SER A 132 -12.17 -28.92 -22.97
CA SER A 132 -13.59 -28.97 -22.68
C SER A 132 -13.98 -30.30 -22.03
N LYS A 133 -15.06 -30.31 -21.27
CA LYS A 133 -15.62 -31.57 -20.71
C LYS A 133 -15.96 -32.55 -21.81
N GLU A 134 -16.50 -32.07 -22.93
CA GLU A 134 -16.91 -32.91 -24.07
C GLU A 134 -15.73 -33.61 -24.70
N TYR A 135 -14.59 -32.94 -24.86
CA TYR A 135 -13.36 -33.52 -25.36
C TYR A 135 -12.78 -34.56 -24.41
N LEU A 136 -12.76 -34.27 -23.10
CA LEU A 136 -12.23 -35.17 -22.08
C LEU A 136 -13.07 -36.48 -21.95
N GLU A 137 -14.37 -36.41 -22.18
CA GLU A 137 -15.25 -37.57 -22.11
C GLU A 137 -15.22 -38.42 -23.40
N ASN A 138 -14.99 -37.80 -24.55
CA ASN A 138 -15.08 -38.48 -25.86
C ASN A 138 -14.06 -37.96 -26.85
N PRO A 139 -12.75 -38.11 -26.62
CA PRO A 139 -11.68 -37.52 -27.49
C PRO A 139 -11.71 -38.07 -28.91
N GLU A 140 -12.16 -39.30 -29.11
CA GLU A 140 -12.28 -39.99 -30.40
C GLU A 140 -13.32 -39.38 -31.37
N LYS A 141 -14.21 -38.54 -30.90
CA LYS A 141 -15.17 -37.80 -31.74
C LYS A 141 -14.54 -36.63 -32.48
N PHE A 142 -13.35 -36.21 -32.06
CA PHE A 142 -12.70 -35.03 -32.57
C PHE A 142 -11.52 -35.42 -33.46
N SER A 143 -11.54 -34.99 -34.71
CA SER A 143 -10.40 -35.13 -35.62
C SER A 143 -9.52 -33.88 -35.53
N LEU A 144 -8.32 -34.01 -34.96
CA LEU A 144 -7.38 -32.93 -34.81
C LEU A 144 -6.40 -32.88 -36.00
N THR A 145 -6.15 -31.70 -36.50
CA THR A 145 -5.06 -31.45 -37.44
C THR A 145 -3.72 -31.53 -36.72
N PRO A 146 -2.58 -31.73 -37.43
CA PRO A 146 -1.25 -31.80 -36.80
C PRO A 146 -0.93 -30.59 -35.88
N LYS A 147 -1.38 -29.37 -36.24
CA LYS A 147 -1.21 -28.16 -35.40
C LYS A 147 -2.09 -28.18 -34.16
N GLN A 148 -3.28 -28.75 -34.26
CA GLN A 148 -4.20 -28.88 -33.11
C GLN A 148 -3.74 -30.02 -32.19
N SER A 149 -3.16 -31.08 -32.73
CA SER A 149 -2.56 -32.15 -31.93
C SER A 149 -1.40 -31.61 -31.07
N ALA A 150 -0.50 -30.82 -31.67
CA ALA A 150 0.60 -30.19 -30.93
C ALA A 150 0.10 -29.29 -29.77
N VAL A 151 -1.04 -28.61 -29.95
CA VAL A 151 -1.69 -27.83 -28.86
C VAL A 151 -2.24 -28.76 -27.79
N ALA A 152 -2.89 -29.86 -28.18
CA ALA A 152 -3.41 -30.86 -27.26
C ALA A 152 -2.29 -31.51 -26.42
N ASP A 153 -1.24 -32.00 -27.08
CA ASP A 153 -0.07 -32.64 -26.45
C ASP A 153 0.61 -31.70 -25.41
N THR A 154 0.69 -30.40 -25.73
CA THR A 154 1.24 -29.40 -24.79
C THR A 154 0.33 -29.19 -23.59
N LEU A 155 -0.99 -29.19 -23.80
CA LEU A 155 -1.97 -28.92 -22.75
C LEU A 155 -2.19 -30.13 -21.84
N GLU A 156 -1.94 -31.37 -22.30
CA GLU A 156 -2.03 -32.60 -21.48
C GLU A 156 -1.10 -32.53 -20.26
N ASN A 157 0.06 -31.89 -20.39
CA ASN A 157 1.01 -31.73 -19.31
C ASN A 157 0.67 -30.57 -18.34
N SER A 158 -0.32 -29.75 -18.70
CA SER A 158 -0.70 -28.54 -17.95
C SER A 158 -2.21 -28.44 -17.93
N GLN A 159 -2.85 -28.53 -16.77
CA GLN A 159 -4.32 -28.50 -16.67
C GLN A 159 -4.98 -27.29 -17.35
N SER A 160 -4.28 -26.17 -17.45
CA SER A 160 -4.70 -24.97 -18.19
C SER A 160 -3.47 -24.08 -18.49
N MET A 161 -3.54 -23.26 -19.54
CA MET A 161 -2.47 -22.36 -19.94
C MET A 161 -3.04 -21.07 -20.57
N PRO A 162 -2.33 -19.92 -20.45
CA PRO A 162 -2.69 -18.71 -21.17
C PRO A 162 -2.73 -18.92 -22.69
N GLU A 163 -3.80 -18.46 -23.35
CA GLU A 163 -3.98 -18.62 -24.82
C GLU A 163 -2.75 -18.17 -25.63
N LYS A 164 -2.16 -17.02 -25.25
CA LYS A 164 -1.00 -16.46 -25.96
C LYS A 164 0.28 -17.29 -25.74
N GLU A 165 0.47 -17.80 -24.53
CA GLU A 165 1.63 -18.61 -24.18
C GLU A 165 1.56 -19.97 -24.87
N LEU A 166 0.39 -20.60 -24.85
CA LEU A 166 0.14 -21.85 -25.57
C LEU A 166 0.37 -21.70 -27.07
N ALA A 167 -0.13 -20.61 -27.67
CA ALA A 167 0.13 -20.31 -29.08
C ALA A 167 1.62 -20.16 -29.38
N TYR A 168 2.38 -19.48 -28.50
CA TYR A 168 3.82 -19.29 -28.66
C TYR A 168 4.62 -20.59 -28.53
N ILE A 169 4.34 -21.40 -27.50
CA ILE A 169 5.03 -22.67 -27.25
C ILE A 169 4.81 -23.66 -28.42
N CYS A 170 3.55 -23.74 -28.88
CA CYS A 170 3.20 -24.65 -30.00
C CYS A 170 3.55 -24.10 -31.39
N GLY A 171 4.06 -22.88 -31.50
CA GLY A 171 4.33 -22.23 -32.78
C GLY A 171 3.11 -22.07 -33.68
N VAL A 172 1.91 -21.89 -33.08
CA VAL A 172 0.66 -21.73 -33.81
C VAL A 172 0.10 -20.31 -33.65
N THR A 173 -0.81 -19.96 -34.56
CA THR A 173 -1.52 -18.65 -34.45
C THR A 173 -2.75 -18.79 -33.52
N SER A 174 -3.15 -17.68 -32.86
CA SER A 174 -4.35 -17.65 -32.04
C SER A 174 -5.62 -18.11 -32.78
N SER A 175 -5.63 -18.09 -34.13
CA SER A 175 -6.74 -18.60 -34.93
C SER A 175 -6.91 -20.11 -34.82
N VAL A 176 -5.84 -20.87 -34.58
CA VAL A 176 -5.90 -22.32 -34.36
C VAL A 176 -6.60 -22.60 -33.03
N ILE A 177 -6.19 -21.91 -31.96
CA ILE A 177 -6.80 -22.06 -30.63
C ILE A 177 -8.27 -21.65 -30.66
N LYS A 178 -8.61 -20.55 -31.32
CA LYS A 178 -10.01 -20.11 -31.48
C LYS A 178 -10.87 -21.17 -32.16
N ARG A 179 -10.38 -21.80 -33.23
CA ARG A 179 -11.10 -22.90 -33.89
C ARG A 179 -11.28 -24.12 -32.98
N MET A 180 -10.29 -24.43 -32.13
CA MET A 180 -10.43 -25.51 -31.15
C MET A 180 -11.47 -25.17 -30.07
N ILE A 181 -11.63 -23.90 -29.74
CA ILE A 181 -12.71 -23.44 -28.84
C ILE A 181 -14.06 -23.53 -29.55
N GLU A 182 -14.15 -23.06 -30.80
CA GLU A 182 -15.39 -23.12 -31.61
C GLU A 182 -15.85 -24.57 -31.88
N SER A 183 -14.89 -25.50 -31.96
CA SER A 183 -15.20 -26.93 -32.13
C SER A 183 -15.37 -27.70 -30.83
N ASN A 184 -15.45 -27.02 -29.69
CA ASN A 184 -15.59 -27.61 -28.35
C ASN A 184 -14.45 -28.57 -27.94
N VAL A 185 -13.30 -28.51 -28.54
CA VAL A 185 -12.10 -29.21 -28.07
C VAL A 185 -11.52 -28.51 -26.84
N LEU A 186 -11.47 -27.18 -26.87
CA LEU A 186 -11.03 -26.34 -25.75
C LEU A 186 -12.17 -25.47 -25.24
N GLU A 187 -12.11 -25.10 -24.00
CA GLU A 187 -12.90 -24.02 -23.43
C GLU A 187 -12.01 -22.89 -22.93
N SER A 188 -12.43 -21.65 -23.14
CA SER A 188 -11.71 -20.49 -22.66
C SER A 188 -12.37 -19.93 -21.41
N PHE A 189 -11.55 -19.51 -20.47
CA PHE A 189 -11.99 -18.79 -19.26
C PHE A 189 -11.02 -17.67 -18.94
N GLU A 190 -11.52 -16.65 -18.28
CA GLU A 190 -10.72 -15.50 -17.90
C GLU A 190 -10.24 -15.68 -16.46
N ASN A 191 -8.92 -15.65 -16.28
CA ASN A 191 -8.30 -15.57 -14.96
C ASN A 191 -7.84 -14.15 -14.71
N GLU A 192 -8.15 -13.66 -13.54
CA GLU A 192 -7.59 -12.40 -13.08
C GLU A 192 -6.17 -12.61 -12.59
N VAL A 193 -5.23 -11.84 -13.14
CA VAL A 193 -3.83 -11.86 -12.74
C VAL A 193 -3.41 -10.45 -12.35
N TYR A 194 -2.88 -10.31 -11.13
CA TYR A 194 -2.35 -9.03 -10.67
C TYR A 194 -1.09 -8.66 -11.46
N ARG A 195 -0.95 -7.37 -11.79
CA ARG A 195 0.25 -6.84 -12.44
C ARG A 195 1.42 -6.93 -11.47
N GLU A 196 2.45 -7.66 -11.85
CA GLU A 196 3.63 -7.77 -11.01
C GLU A 196 4.31 -6.40 -10.85
N VAL A 197 4.64 -6.08 -9.61
CA VAL A 197 5.35 -4.85 -9.26
C VAL A 197 6.86 -5.06 -9.40
N TYR A 198 7.34 -6.27 -9.12
CA TYR A 198 8.75 -6.65 -9.22
C TYR A 198 8.87 -8.11 -9.64
N SER A 199 9.54 -8.35 -10.75
CA SER A 199 9.87 -9.67 -11.29
C SER A 199 11.27 -10.07 -10.82
N SER A 200 11.43 -10.62 -9.64
CA SER A 200 12.70 -11.26 -9.28
C SER A 200 12.46 -12.45 -8.39
N GLU A 201 12.98 -13.58 -8.80
CA GLU A 201 13.21 -14.70 -7.90
C GLU A 201 14.17 -14.22 -6.81
N CYS A 202 13.71 -14.20 -5.58
CA CYS A 202 14.50 -13.87 -4.42
C CYS A 202 14.93 -15.16 -3.74
N GLU A 203 16.21 -15.28 -3.40
CA GLU A 203 16.65 -16.30 -2.46
C GLU A 203 15.86 -16.17 -1.17
N LYS A 204 15.22 -17.25 -0.75
CA LYS A 204 14.42 -17.28 0.48
C LYS A 204 15.35 -17.23 1.68
N ARG A 205 15.13 -16.26 2.57
CA ARG A 205 15.75 -16.19 3.89
C ARG A 205 14.78 -16.74 4.93
N ASN A 206 15.35 -17.37 5.97
CA ASN A 206 14.53 -17.78 7.10
C ASN A 206 14.58 -16.70 8.20
N ILE A 207 13.43 -16.37 8.77
CA ILE A 207 13.33 -15.43 9.90
C ILE A 207 14.09 -15.94 11.14
N ASP A 208 14.22 -17.24 11.30
CA ASP A 208 14.91 -17.85 12.43
C ASP A 208 16.42 -17.63 12.37
N ASP A 209 16.98 -17.43 11.19
CA ASP A 209 18.41 -17.13 11.00
C ASP A 209 18.80 -15.72 11.48
N ILE A 210 17.80 -14.88 11.78
CA ILE A 210 18.04 -13.52 12.28
C ILE A 210 18.38 -13.58 13.76
N VAL A 211 19.64 -13.35 14.07
CA VAL A 211 20.14 -13.25 15.44
C VAL A 211 20.16 -11.79 15.88
N LEU A 212 19.44 -11.48 16.96
CA LEU A 212 19.45 -10.15 17.59
C LEU A 212 20.56 -10.07 18.64
N SER A 213 21.21 -8.91 18.74
CA SER A 213 22.08 -8.61 19.87
C SER A 213 21.26 -8.50 21.17
N ASP A 214 21.92 -8.50 22.32
CA ASP A 214 21.24 -8.39 23.63
C ASP A 214 20.41 -7.10 23.73
N GLU A 215 20.92 -5.99 23.21
CA GLU A 215 20.22 -4.71 23.19
C GLU A 215 19.00 -4.74 22.24
N GLN A 216 19.17 -5.29 21.06
CA GLN A 216 18.08 -5.47 20.09
C GLN A 216 17.01 -6.43 20.61
N LYS A 217 17.42 -7.51 21.31
CA LYS A 217 16.49 -8.47 21.90
C LYS A 217 15.65 -7.82 23.00
N LYS A 218 16.26 -7.04 23.89
CA LYS A 218 15.51 -6.28 24.91
C LYS A 218 14.50 -5.34 24.28
N ALA A 219 14.92 -4.60 23.24
CA ALA A 219 14.02 -3.70 22.50
C ALA A 219 12.86 -4.48 21.85
N PHE A 220 13.16 -5.59 21.19
CA PHE A 220 12.15 -6.46 20.60
C PHE A 220 11.17 -6.99 21.66
N ASP A 221 11.65 -7.54 22.77
CA ASP A 221 10.82 -8.12 23.83
C ASP A 221 9.88 -7.07 24.45
N GLU A 222 10.36 -5.83 24.65
CA GLU A 222 9.56 -4.74 25.19
C GLU A 222 8.44 -4.31 24.22
N ILE A 223 8.75 -4.15 22.93
CA ILE A 223 7.78 -3.76 21.90
C ILE A 223 6.78 -4.90 21.66
N SER A 224 7.25 -6.15 21.58
CA SER A 224 6.42 -7.35 21.43
C SER A 224 5.43 -7.51 22.60
N ALA A 225 5.88 -7.28 23.83
CA ALA A 225 4.99 -7.27 24.99
C ALA A 225 3.87 -6.22 24.85
N GLY A 226 4.19 -5.04 24.26
CA GLY A 226 3.19 -4.01 23.93
C GLY A 226 2.15 -4.50 22.92
N MET A 227 2.55 -5.26 21.90
CA MET A 227 1.63 -5.81 20.89
C MET A 227 0.61 -6.78 21.47
N LYS A 228 1.03 -7.58 22.47
CA LYS A 228 0.18 -8.60 23.12
C LYS A 228 -0.91 -8.01 24.01
N ASN A 229 -0.71 -6.80 24.51
CA ASN A 229 -1.66 -6.16 25.42
C ASN A 229 -2.97 -5.67 24.76
N ASN A 230 -3.03 -5.62 23.41
CA ASN A 230 -4.18 -5.10 22.65
C ASN A 230 -4.66 -3.71 23.12
N VAL A 231 -3.74 -2.88 23.59
CA VAL A 231 -3.99 -1.49 23.99
C VAL A 231 -3.22 -0.57 23.05
N PRO A 232 -3.88 0.44 22.46
CA PRO A 232 -3.19 1.39 21.61
C PRO A 232 -2.04 2.05 22.35
N SER A 233 -0.84 1.91 21.82
CA SER A 233 0.36 2.53 22.41
C SER A 233 1.32 2.97 21.32
N CYS A 234 2.15 3.94 21.66
CA CYS A 234 3.17 4.45 20.76
C CYS A 234 4.55 4.22 21.39
N PHE A 235 5.45 3.63 20.62
CA PHE A 235 6.85 3.44 20.97
C PHE A 235 7.71 4.35 20.11
N LEU A 236 8.76 4.90 20.69
CA LEU A 236 9.83 5.59 19.99
C LEU A 236 11.11 4.75 20.10
N LEU A 237 11.51 4.13 18.99
CA LEU A 237 12.79 3.41 18.90
C LEU A 237 13.88 4.37 18.43
N HIS A 238 14.61 4.92 19.38
CA HIS A 238 15.77 5.77 19.13
C HIS A 238 17.01 4.93 19.02
N GLY A 239 17.49 4.72 17.81
CA GLY A 239 18.67 3.87 17.59
C GLY A 239 19.67 4.54 16.65
N VAL A 240 20.93 4.56 17.06
CA VAL A 240 22.02 5.12 16.24
C VAL A 240 22.03 4.51 14.83
N THR A 241 22.59 5.23 13.86
CA THR A 241 22.72 4.72 12.49
C THR A 241 23.53 3.42 12.50
N GLY A 242 23.02 2.36 11.87
CA GLY A 242 23.65 1.06 11.87
C GLY A 242 23.40 0.22 13.15
N SER A 243 22.47 0.62 14.02
CA SER A 243 22.07 -0.19 15.20
C SER A 243 21.25 -1.44 14.85
N GLY A 244 20.86 -1.61 13.57
CA GLY A 244 20.11 -2.79 13.10
C GLY A 244 18.61 -2.70 13.37
N LYS A 245 18.01 -1.51 13.43
CA LYS A 245 16.55 -1.30 13.58
C LYS A 245 15.73 -2.19 12.65
N THR A 246 16.17 -2.38 11.41
CA THR A 246 15.49 -3.21 10.41
C THR A 246 15.35 -4.68 10.84
N LEU A 247 16.31 -5.25 11.57
CA LEU A 247 16.22 -6.62 12.10
C LEU A 247 15.07 -6.75 13.10
N ILE A 248 14.88 -5.72 13.93
CA ILE A 248 13.76 -5.65 14.88
C ILE A 248 12.44 -5.56 14.12
N PHE A 249 12.38 -4.75 13.05
CA PHE A 249 11.16 -4.65 12.21
C PHE A 249 10.80 -6.00 11.60
N GLU A 250 11.78 -6.72 11.03
CA GLU A 250 11.58 -8.05 10.43
C GLU A 250 10.95 -9.02 11.46
N LYS A 251 11.48 -9.06 12.68
CA LYS A 251 10.96 -9.91 13.76
C LYS A 251 9.57 -9.50 14.26
N LEU A 252 9.31 -8.18 14.43
CA LEU A 252 8.01 -7.67 14.87
C LEU A 252 6.92 -7.90 13.83
N ILE A 253 7.23 -7.68 12.55
CA ILE A 253 6.30 -7.98 11.44
C ILE A 253 5.98 -9.47 11.44
N ASN A 254 6.99 -10.34 11.58
CA ASN A 254 6.75 -11.77 11.63
C ASN A 254 5.87 -12.17 12.82
N GLU A 255 6.07 -11.58 13.99
CA GLU A 255 5.25 -11.86 15.18
C GLU A 255 3.80 -11.43 14.97
N ALA A 256 3.56 -10.23 14.38
CA ALA A 256 2.22 -9.77 14.04
C ALA A 256 1.50 -10.75 13.12
N VAL A 257 2.18 -11.13 12.03
CA VAL A 257 1.61 -11.97 10.98
C VAL A 257 1.43 -13.42 11.45
N SER A 258 2.35 -13.95 12.27
CA SER A 258 2.23 -15.28 12.88
C SER A 258 1.07 -15.36 13.90
N SER A 259 0.66 -14.22 14.47
CA SER A 259 -0.51 -14.12 15.35
C SER A 259 -1.83 -13.87 14.61
N GLY A 260 -1.84 -13.96 13.28
CA GLY A 260 -3.02 -13.74 12.44
C GLY A 260 -3.43 -12.26 12.30
N LYS A 261 -2.51 -11.34 12.60
CA LYS A 261 -2.70 -9.90 12.39
C LYS A 261 -1.96 -9.44 11.14
N THR A 262 -2.24 -8.22 10.69
CA THR A 262 -1.53 -7.60 9.56
C THR A 262 -0.50 -6.59 10.06
N ALA A 263 0.44 -6.23 9.17
CA ALA A 263 1.52 -5.30 9.52
C ALA A 263 1.71 -4.24 8.44
N MET A 264 2.09 -3.04 8.86
CA MET A 264 2.42 -1.93 7.96
C MET A 264 3.81 -1.39 8.28
N LEU A 265 4.65 -1.28 7.25
CA LEU A 265 5.96 -0.65 7.33
C LEU A 265 5.99 0.57 6.39
N LEU A 266 6.11 1.74 6.97
CA LEU A 266 6.22 3.01 6.27
C LEU A 266 7.68 3.43 6.22
N ILE A 267 8.16 3.73 5.01
CA ILE A 267 9.55 4.09 4.73
C ILE A 267 9.53 5.39 3.91
N PRO A 268 10.43 6.37 4.17
CA PRO A 268 10.55 7.55 3.32
C PRO A 268 10.84 7.19 1.85
N GLU A 269 10.37 8.01 0.89
CA GLU A 269 10.56 7.72 -0.53
C GLU A 269 12.03 7.53 -0.92
N ILE A 270 12.93 8.31 -0.33
CA ILE A 270 14.38 8.23 -0.58
C ILE A 270 15.01 6.94 -0.04
N ALA A 271 14.42 6.32 0.96
CA ALA A 271 14.92 5.11 1.60
C ALA A 271 14.26 3.84 1.05
N LEU A 272 13.16 3.94 0.30
CA LEU A 272 12.46 2.80 -0.29
C LEU A 272 13.20 2.31 -1.55
N THR A 273 14.30 1.60 -1.34
CA THR A 273 15.15 1.07 -2.40
C THR A 273 14.74 -0.36 -2.81
N PRO A 274 15.10 -0.82 -4.03
CA PRO A 274 14.89 -2.19 -4.44
C PRO A 274 15.52 -3.21 -3.47
N GLN A 275 16.66 -2.88 -2.87
CA GLN A 275 17.37 -3.75 -1.91
C GLN A 275 16.54 -3.96 -0.63
N ILE A 276 15.92 -2.91 -0.09
CA ILE A 276 15.04 -3.03 1.08
C ILE A 276 13.82 -3.89 0.72
N LEU A 277 13.20 -3.64 -0.41
CA LEU A 277 12.05 -4.45 -0.84
C LEU A 277 12.44 -5.91 -1.05
N GLN A 278 13.57 -6.19 -1.70
CA GLN A 278 14.09 -7.53 -1.88
C GLN A 278 14.37 -8.23 -0.54
N ARG A 279 14.94 -7.51 0.42
CA ARG A 279 15.20 -7.99 1.77
C ARG A 279 13.93 -8.50 2.48
N PHE A 280 12.85 -7.71 2.47
CA PHE A 280 11.59 -8.15 3.08
C PHE A 280 10.91 -9.26 2.26
N ARG A 281 10.96 -9.18 0.92
CA ARG A 281 10.41 -10.22 0.05
C ARG A 281 11.09 -11.58 0.22
N SER A 282 12.39 -11.61 0.49
CA SER A 282 13.10 -12.86 0.76
C SER A 282 12.59 -13.57 2.02
N LEU A 283 12.02 -12.83 2.98
CA LEU A 283 11.42 -13.37 4.21
C LEU A 283 9.94 -13.71 4.06
N PHE A 284 9.16 -12.82 3.45
CA PHE A 284 7.70 -12.89 3.48
C PHE A 284 7.04 -13.20 2.12
N GLY A 285 7.82 -13.19 1.04
CA GLY A 285 7.37 -13.60 -0.29
C GLY A 285 6.18 -12.78 -0.81
N LYS A 286 5.15 -13.47 -1.27
CA LYS A 286 3.94 -12.89 -1.85
C LYS A 286 3.00 -12.24 -0.82
N ARG A 287 3.26 -12.40 0.48
CA ARG A 287 2.47 -11.76 1.55
C ARG A 287 2.65 -10.25 1.60
N ILE A 288 3.64 -9.70 0.89
CA ILE A 288 3.92 -8.27 0.84
C ILE A 288 3.17 -7.63 -0.33
N ALA A 289 2.48 -6.53 -0.04
CA ALA A 289 2.04 -5.55 -1.01
C ALA A 289 2.89 -4.29 -0.88
N VAL A 290 3.21 -3.67 -2.02
CA VAL A 290 4.07 -2.47 -2.08
C VAL A 290 3.28 -1.29 -2.60
N LEU A 291 3.32 -0.16 -1.88
CA LEU A 291 2.58 1.06 -2.25
C LEU A 291 3.50 2.29 -2.23
N HIS A 292 3.82 2.84 -3.40
CA HIS A 292 4.58 4.08 -3.56
C HIS A 292 4.21 4.85 -4.83
N SER A 293 4.68 6.09 -4.93
CA SER A 293 4.37 7.01 -6.03
C SER A 293 4.87 6.53 -7.41
N GLY A 294 5.97 5.77 -7.45
CA GLY A 294 6.57 5.24 -8.69
C GLY A 294 5.80 4.10 -9.36
N LEU A 295 4.77 3.53 -8.72
CA LEU A 295 3.92 2.51 -9.32
C LEU A 295 2.97 3.11 -10.34
N SER A 296 2.72 2.39 -11.44
CA SER A 296 1.65 2.73 -12.38
C SER A 296 0.27 2.69 -11.71
N ALA A 297 -0.72 3.36 -12.29
CA ALA A 297 -2.08 3.34 -11.78
C ALA A 297 -2.67 1.92 -11.71
N GLY A 298 -2.32 1.06 -12.68
CA GLY A 298 -2.72 -0.34 -12.70
C GLY A 298 -2.11 -1.16 -11.58
N GLN A 299 -0.80 -1.02 -11.34
CA GLN A 299 -0.11 -1.70 -10.25
C GLN A 299 -0.64 -1.27 -8.89
N ARG A 300 -0.84 0.04 -8.66
CA ARG A 300 -1.45 0.55 -7.42
C ARG A 300 -2.87 0.02 -7.20
N TYR A 301 -3.66 -0.07 -8.27
CA TYR A 301 -5.00 -0.64 -8.22
C TYR A 301 -4.97 -2.12 -7.83
N ASP A 302 -4.08 -2.90 -8.44
CA ASP A 302 -3.95 -4.34 -8.17
C ASP A 302 -3.39 -4.60 -6.77
N GLU A 303 -2.37 -3.87 -6.31
CA GLU A 303 -1.83 -4.00 -4.95
C GLU A 303 -2.90 -3.64 -3.89
N HIS A 304 -3.66 -2.57 -4.10
CA HIS A 304 -4.76 -2.21 -3.21
C HIS A 304 -5.83 -3.33 -3.13
N ARG A 305 -6.12 -3.97 -4.25
CA ARG A 305 -7.07 -5.09 -4.28
C ARG A 305 -6.52 -6.35 -3.61
N ARG A 306 -5.22 -6.64 -3.79
CA ARG A 306 -4.55 -7.75 -3.09
C ARG A 306 -4.65 -7.58 -1.57
N ILE A 307 -4.40 -6.37 -1.07
CA ILE A 307 -4.55 -6.07 0.36
C ILE A 307 -5.99 -6.28 0.79
N LYS A 308 -6.94 -5.70 0.06
CA LYS A 308 -8.36 -5.77 0.40
C LYS A 308 -8.94 -7.18 0.36
N ASN A 309 -8.44 -8.04 -0.53
CA ASN A 309 -8.88 -9.43 -0.64
C ASN A 309 -8.18 -10.36 0.38
N GLY A 310 -7.20 -9.85 1.14
CA GLY A 310 -6.42 -10.66 2.08
C GLY A 310 -5.30 -11.47 1.42
N ASP A 311 -4.97 -11.21 0.13
CA ASP A 311 -3.87 -11.87 -0.58
C ASP A 311 -2.50 -11.31 -0.15
N ALA A 312 -2.48 -10.18 0.57
CA ALA A 312 -1.32 -9.61 1.21
C ALA A 312 -1.69 -9.08 2.59
N ASP A 313 -0.93 -9.45 3.59
CA ASP A 313 -1.12 -9.08 4.99
C ASP A 313 0.01 -8.20 5.55
N ILE A 314 1.00 -7.89 4.73
CA ILE A 314 2.09 -6.95 5.01
C ILE A 314 2.07 -5.85 3.94
N VAL A 315 2.00 -4.60 4.36
CA VAL A 315 2.13 -3.45 3.46
C VAL A 315 3.45 -2.76 3.72
N ILE A 316 4.25 -2.59 2.67
CA ILE A 316 5.46 -1.74 2.70
C ILE A 316 5.22 -0.59 1.74
N GLY A 317 5.44 0.63 2.20
CA GLY A 317 5.24 1.75 1.30
C GLY A 317 5.63 3.10 1.88
N THR A 318 5.37 4.14 1.10
CA THR A 318 5.66 5.51 1.46
C THR A 318 4.46 6.16 2.18
N ARG A 319 4.50 7.46 2.37
CA ARG A 319 3.48 8.26 3.07
C ARG A 319 2.03 7.80 2.83
N SER A 320 1.64 7.64 1.57
CA SER A 320 0.25 7.30 1.22
C SER A 320 -0.16 5.87 1.57
N ALA A 321 0.80 4.98 1.80
CA ALA A 321 0.52 3.60 2.19
C ALA A 321 -0.18 3.50 3.57
N VAL A 322 -0.16 4.58 4.36
CA VAL A 322 -0.90 4.66 5.62
C VAL A 322 -2.42 4.47 5.44
N PHE A 323 -2.94 4.66 4.22
CA PHE A 323 -4.35 4.46 3.87
C PHE A 323 -4.65 3.07 3.27
N ALA A 324 -3.66 2.17 3.21
CA ALA A 324 -3.88 0.82 2.70
C ALA A 324 -5.05 0.12 3.45
N PRO A 325 -5.93 -0.61 2.75
CA PRO A 325 -7.12 -1.21 3.33
C PRO A 325 -6.79 -2.51 4.08
N LEU A 326 -5.80 -2.45 4.99
CA LEU A 326 -5.47 -3.54 5.90
C LEU A 326 -6.52 -3.64 7.00
N GLU A 327 -6.97 -4.84 7.26
CA GLU A 327 -7.82 -5.16 8.40
C GLU A 327 -7.00 -5.82 9.50
N ASN A 328 -7.46 -5.78 10.74
CA ASN A 328 -6.85 -6.41 11.91
C ASN A 328 -5.34 -6.10 12.06
N ILE A 329 -4.98 -4.81 12.00
CA ILE A 329 -3.58 -4.37 12.10
C ILE A 329 -3.03 -4.70 13.49
N GLY A 330 -1.86 -5.36 13.53
CA GLY A 330 -1.11 -5.66 14.75
C GLY A 330 -0.04 -4.63 15.08
N ILE A 331 0.58 -4.07 14.03
CA ILE A 331 1.64 -3.07 14.17
C ILE A 331 1.69 -2.14 12.95
N ILE A 332 1.93 -0.86 13.20
CA ILE A 332 2.35 0.12 12.19
C ILE A 332 3.75 0.60 12.58
N ILE A 333 4.71 0.42 11.68
CA ILE A 333 6.09 0.86 11.84
C ILE A 333 6.34 2.04 10.91
N MET A 334 6.94 3.11 11.43
CA MET A 334 7.41 4.25 10.64
C MET A 334 8.92 4.37 10.83
N ASP A 335 9.67 4.06 9.79
CA ASP A 335 11.14 4.26 9.78
C ASP A 335 11.47 5.70 9.43
N GLU A 336 12.56 6.22 10.00
CA GLU A 336 13.00 7.61 9.89
C GLU A 336 11.84 8.62 10.09
N GLU A 337 11.14 8.52 11.23
CA GLU A 337 9.87 9.21 11.52
C GLU A 337 9.96 10.74 11.43
N GLY A 338 11.15 11.31 11.62
CA GLY A 338 11.42 12.75 11.53
C GLY A 338 11.43 13.29 10.10
N GLU A 339 11.38 12.43 9.07
CA GLU A 339 11.43 12.86 7.68
C GLU A 339 10.22 13.68 7.25
N ARG A 340 10.50 14.83 6.59
CA ARG A 340 9.46 15.76 6.14
C ARG A 340 8.51 15.16 5.12
N SER A 341 8.95 14.16 4.36
CA SER A 341 8.14 13.47 3.35
C SER A 341 6.88 12.81 3.93
N TYR A 342 6.81 12.59 5.24
CA TYR A 342 5.63 12.09 5.93
C TYR A 342 4.53 13.15 6.16
N LYS A 343 4.78 14.41 5.88
CA LYS A 343 3.76 15.47 5.88
C LYS A 343 3.27 15.73 4.45
N SER A 344 1.96 15.80 4.26
CA SER A 344 1.36 16.09 2.95
C SER A 344 1.39 17.60 2.68
N ASP A 345 1.95 18.01 1.54
CA ASP A 345 1.95 19.40 1.10
C ASP A 345 0.66 19.78 0.36
N CYS A 346 -0.09 18.79 -0.13
CA CYS A 346 -1.36 18.96 -0.81
C CYS A 346 -2.54 18.63 0.11
N SER A 347 -3.71 19.18 -0.20
CA SER A 347 -4.95 18.85 0.53
C SER A 347 -5.36 17.38 0.28
N PRO A 348 -5.71 16.67 1.35
CA PRO A 348 -5.61 17.00 2.77
C PRO A 348 -4.16 17.05 3.25
N ARG A 349 -3.82 18.08 4.03
CA ARG A 349 -2.46 18.28 4.59
C ARG A 349 -2.31 17.50 5.89
N TYR A 350 -2.24 16.19 5.79
CA TYR A 350 -2.12 15.30 6.94
C TYR A 350 -0.67 14.99 7.31
N SER A 351 -0.48 14.62 8.56
CA SER A 351 0.73 13.95 9.06
C SER A 351 0.49 12.43 9.09
N THR A 352 1.39 11.67 8.49
CA THR A 352 1.30 10.21 8.47
C THR A 352 1.32 9.61 9.87
N ALA A 353 2.11 10.18 10.79
CA ALA A 353 2.15 9.74 12.18
C ALA A 353 0.80 9.94 12.90
N ASP A 354 0.08 11.03 12.59
CA ASP A 354 -1.23 11.28 13.19
C ASP A 354 -2.28 10.32 12.64
N VAL A 355 -2.28 10.08 11.33
CA VAL A 355 -3.16 9.07 10.69
C VAL A 355 -2.85 7.68 11.24
N ALA A 356 -1.58 7.28 11.29
CA ALA A 356 -1.17 5.98 11.83
C ALA A 356 -1.63 5.82 13.29
N ARG A 357 -1.56 6.89 14.09
CA ARG A 357 -2.02 6.87 15.49
C ARG A 357 -3.53 6.67 15.60
N GLN A 358 -4.34 7.28 14.71
CA GLN A 358 -5.78 7.03 14.67
C GLN A 358 -6.09 5.59 14.27
N ARG A 359 -5.41 5.05 13.27
CA ARG A 359 -5.55 3.65 12.87
C ARG A 359 -5.17 2.70 14.01
N CYS A 360 -4.08 2.99 14.73
CA CYS A 360 -3.71 2.18 15.90
C CYS A 360 -4.76 2.23 17.02
N ARG A 361 -5.46 3.35 17.19
CA ARG A 361 -6.58 3.42 18.14
C ARG A 361 -7.75 2.53 17.72
N TYR A 362 -8.10 2.57 16.45
CA TYR A 362 -9.19 1.75 15.92
C TYR A 362 -8.89 0.25 16.05
N HIS A 363 -7.71 -0.19 15.60
CA HIS A 363 -7.29 -1.59 15.62
C HIS A 363 -6.75 -2.07 16.97
N LYS A 364 -6.63 -1.19 17.96
CA LYS A 364 -6.02 -1.48 19.28
C LYS A 364 -4.62 -2.09 19.14
N CYS A 365 -3.82 -1.51 18.26
CA CYS A 365 -2.47 -1.96 17.95
C CYS A 365 -1.41 -0.93 18.38
N ILE A 366 -0.14 -1.20 18.11
CA ILE A 366 0.95 -0.30 18.42
C ILE A 366 1.42 0.48 17.20
N LEU A 367 1.85 1.72 17.43
CA LEU A 367 2.63 2.53 16.51
C LEU A 367 4.09 2.53 16.97
N LEU A 368 4.99 2.04 16.11
CA LEU A 368 6.43 2.11 16.34
C LEU A 368 7.02 3.20 15.45
N LEU A 369 7.44 4.30 16.06
CA LEU A 369 8.22 5.36 15.42
C LEU A 369 9.69 5.03 15.60
N ALA A 370 10.49 5.01 14.54
CA ALA A 370 11.90 4.68 14.61
C ALA A 370 12.74 5.73 13.89
N SER A 371 13.83 6.14 14.49
CA SER A 371 14.81 7.05 13.87
C SER A 371 16.15 7.03 14.60
N ALA A 372 17.21 7.42 13.89
CA ALA A 372 18.48 7.78 14.50
C ALA A 372 18.46 9.24 15.03
N THR A 373 17.61 10.06 14.42
CA THR A 373 17.44 11.48 14.72
C THR A 373 15.96 11.80 14.88
N PRO A 374 15.34 11.40 16.01
CA PRO A 374 13.92 11.61 16.24
C PRO A 374 13.52 13.09 16.13
N SER A 375 12.29 13.35 15.69
CA SER A 375 11.75 14.70 15.75
C SER A 375 11.67 15.21 17.19
N VAL A 376 11.82 16.51 17.38
CA VAL A 376 11.76 17.14 18.72
C VAL A 376 10.44 16.82 19.39
N GLU A 377 9.34 16.82 18.63
CA GLU A 377 8.01 16.50 19.11
C GLU A 377 7.89 15.05 19.61
N SER A 378 8.43 14.08 18.87
CA SER A 378 8.38 12.67 19.26
C SER A 378 9.27 12.40 20.47
N TYR A 379 10.45 12.99 20.50
CA TYR A 379 11.37 12.85 21.64
C TYR A 379 10.79 13.49 22.92
N TYR A 380 10.22 14.70 22.81
CA TYR A 380 9.53 15.35 23.94
C TYR A 380 8.37 14.52 24.47
N ARG A 381 7.58 13.90 23.58
CA ARG A 381 6.50 13.01 24.00
C ARG A 381 7.03 11.76 24.71
N ALA A 382 8.18 11.27 24.32
CA ALA A 382 8.84 10.14 24.97
C ALA A 382 9.36 10.54 26.36
N GLU A 383 10.00 11.70 26.52
CA GLU A 383 10.42 12.23 27.83
C GLU A 383 9.24 12.42 28.80
N ARG A 384 8.06 12.75 28.25
CA ARG A 384 6.82 12.88 29.04
C ARG A 384 6.09 11.57 29.27
N ASN A 385 6.65 10.44 28.90
CA ASN A 385 6.05 9.10 29.00
C ASN A 385 4.72 8.97 28.22
N ILE A 386 4.45 9.86 27.23
CA ILE A 386 3.34 9.71 26.27
C ILE A 386 3.66 8.63 25.27
N TYR A 387 4.93 8.56 24.85
CA TYR A 387 5.49 7.47 24.07
C TYR A 387 6.42 6.65 24.97
N LYS A 388 6.53 5.35 24.72
CA LYS A 388 7.52 4.51 25.38
C LYS A 388 8.84 4.61 24.62
N LEU A 389 9.88 5.12 25.30
CA LEU A 389 11.21 5.27 24.71
C LEU A 389 11.94 3.93 24.79
N VAL A 390 12.43 3.45 23.65
CA VAL A 390 13.31 2.30 23.53
C VAL A 390 14.60 2.75 22.83
N GLU A 391 15.75 2.51 23.42
CA GLU A 391 17.02 3.01 22.90
C GLU A 391 17.93 1.87 22.43
N LEU A 392 18.61 2.10 21.30
CA LEU A 392 19.70 1.28 20.77
C LEU A 392 20.94 2.15 20.65
N LYS A 393 21.85 2.04 21.63
CA LYS A 393 23.04 2.90 21.76
C LYS A 393 24.23 2.40 20.98
N GLN A 394 24.24 1.10 20.65
CA GLN A 394 25.36 0.45 19.99
C GLN A 394 25.08 0.17 18.52
N ARG A 395 26.10 0.27 17.68
CA ARG A 395 26.02 -0.24 16.30
C ARG A 395 26.04 -1.75 16.31
N TYR A 396 25.35 -2.37 15.35
CA TYR A 396 25.22 -3.83 15.24
C TYR A 396 26.57 -4.57 15.30
N ASN A 397 27.61 -4.02 14.69
CA ASN A 397 28.97 -4.62 14.65
C ASN A 397 29.92 -4.03 15.69
N ASN A 398 29.43 -3.32 16.72
CA ASN A 398 30.26 -2.55 17.66
C ASN A 398 31.26 -1.60 16.96
N ALA A 399 30.98 -1.22 15.70
CA ALA A 399 31.83 -0.31 14.96
C ALA A 399 31.89 1.05 15.66
N PRO A 400 33.07 1.64 15.82
CA PRO A 400 33.21 2.94 16.44
C PRO A 400 32.45 4.01 15.65
N LEU A 401 32.03 5.06 16.34
CA LEU A 401 31.51 6.26 15.67
C LEU A 401 32.63 6.89 14.84
N PRO A 402 32.27 7.56 13.72
CA PRO A 402 33.28 8.28 12.94
C PRO A 402 33.90 9.39 13.78
N GLU A 403 35.17 9.65 13.52
CA GLU A 403 35.85 10.79 14.11
C GLU A 403 35.29 12.09 13.50
N VAL A 404 34.97 13.07 14.35
CA VAL A 404 34.38 14.32 13.94
C VAL A 404 35.37 15.43 14.14
N HIS A 405 35.77 16.11 13.05
CA HIS A 405 36.62 17.26 13.09
C HIS A 405 35.79 18.53 12.84
N ILE A 406 35.77 19.45 13.81
CA ILE A 406 35.10 20.75 13.67
C ILE A 406 36.14 21.79 13.24
N VAL A 407 35.89 22.43 12.11
CA VAL A 407 36.78 23.47 11.56
C VAL A 407 36.08 24.84 11.55
N ASP A 408 36.71 25.84 12.15
CA ASP A 408 36.24 27.23 12.09
C ASP A 408 36.58 27.86 10.75
N MET A 409 35.59 27.99 9.89
CA MET A 409 35.76 28.60 8.57
C MET A 409 36.09 30.10 8.59
N ASN A 410 35.86 30.81 9.69
CA ASN A 410 36.31 32.22 9.82
C ASN A 410 37.81 32.27 9.99
N ASN A 411 38.38 31.37 10.77
CA ASN A 411 39.85 31.26 10.89
C ASN A 411 40.47 30.82 9.54
N GLU A 412 39.86 29.89 8.82
CA GLU A 412 40.30 29.52 7.48
C GLU A 412 40.36 30.73 6.52
N ARG A 413 39.31 31.58 6.54
CA ARG A 413 39.22 32.79 5.70
C ARG A 413 40.27 33.84 6.08
N THR A 414 40.53 34.05 7.36
CA THR A 414 41.57 34.94 7.82
C THR A 414 42.95 34.48 7.42
N ASN A 415 43.16 33.18 7.30
CA ASN A 415 44.40 32.55 6.84
C ASN A 415 44.50 32.44 5.30
N GLY A 416 43.57 33.06 4.56
CA GLY A 416 43.62 33.17 3.10
C GLY A 416 42.82 32.12 2.33
N ASN A 417 42.12 31.20 3.02
CA ASN A 417 41.24 30.26 2.36
C ASN A 417 39.94 30.95 1.93
N ARG A 418 39.77 31.13 0.63
CA ARG A 418 38.57 31.77 0.03
C ARG A 418 37.60 30.75 -0.55
N THR A 419 37.87 29.47 -0.35
CA THR A 419 36.99 28.37 -0.84
C THR A 419 35.88 28.08 0.15
N GLY A 420 34.88 27.32 -0.27
CA GLY A 420 33.84 26.79 0.59
C GLY A 420 34.29 25.56 1.40
N PHE A 421 35.48 25.04 1.15
CA PHE A 421 36.06 23.86 1.81
C PHE A 421 37.23 24.26 2.69
N SER A 422 37.34 23.66 3.88
CA SER A 422 38.51 23.83 4.73
C SER A 422 39.75 23.14 4.13
N HIS A 423 40.93 23.55 4.52
CA HIS A 423 42.18 22.86 4.11
C HIS A 423 42.17 21.40 4.57
N VAL A 424 41.66 21.14 5.77
CA VAL A 424 41.53 19.77 6.31
C VAL A 424 40.62 18.90 5.42
N LEU A 425 39.40 19.39 5.10
CA LEU A 425 38.47 18.66 4.22
C LEU A 425 39.06 18.42 2.84
N SER A 426 39.69 19.42 2.24
CA SER A 426 40.34 19.28 0.92
C SER A 426 41.45 18.22 0.92
N SER A 427 42.26 18.18 2.00
CA SER A 427 43.32 17.18 2.18
C SER A 427 42.75 15.78 2.33
N GLU A 428 41.66 15.61 3.10
CA GLU A 428 41.03 14.28 3.27
C GLU A 428 40.32 13.81 1.99
N ILE A 429 39.69 14.72 1.24
CA ILE A 429 39.14 14.39 -0.09
C ILE A 429 40.23 13.87 -1.02
N GLN A 430 41.39 14.55 -1.03
CA GLN A 430 42.51 14.15 -1.89
C GLN A 430 43.05 12.78 -1.49
N LYS A 431 43.24 12.53 -0.20
CA LYS A 431 43.66 11.21 0.31
C LYS A 431 42.70 10.09 -0.08
N ASN A 432 41.40 10.33 0.07
CA ASN A 432 40.39 9.33 -0.32
C ASN A 432 40.45 9.04 -1.82
N LEU A 433 40.62 10.06 -2.65
CA LEU A 433 40.79 9.87 -4.09
C LEU A 433 42.04 9.07 -4.44
N GLU A 434 43.18 9.37 -3.79
CA GLU A 434 44.44 8.61 -3.97
C GLU A 434 44.30 7.15 -3.54
N ASN A 435 43.51 6.86 -2.50
CA ASN A 435 43.24 5.52 -1.99
C ASN A 435 42.13 4.78 -2.78
N GLY A 436 41.45 5.43 -3.73
CA GLY A 436 40.30 4.87 -4.45
C GLY A 436 39.05 4.76 -3.57
N GLU A 437 38.93 5.55 -2.51
CA GLU A 437 37.81 5.60 -1.59
C GLU A 437 36.79 6.67 -2.01
N GLN A 438 35.58 6.59 -1.44
CA GLN A 438 34.49 7.51 -1.76
C GLN A 438 34.39 8.62 -0.73
N THR A 439 34.10 9.82 -1.20
CA THR A 439 33.80 10.99 -0.35
C THR A 439 32.37 11.47 -0.65
N VAL A 440 31.58 11.72 0.40
CA VAL A 440 30.26 12.35 0.32
C VAL A 440 30.36 13.76 0.88
N ILE A 441 29.92 14.77 0.09
CA ILE A 441 29.99 16.20 0.43
C ILE A 441 28.57 16.76 0.51
#